data_b06f329129da996f803932f96765cc84
#
_entry.id   b06f329129da996f803932f96765cc84
#
_cell.length_a   1.000
_cell.length_b   1.000
_cell.length_c   1.000
_cell.angle_alpha   90.00
_cell.angle_beta   90.00
_cell.angle_gamma   90.00
#
_symmetry.space_group_name_H-M   'P 1'
#
loop_
_entity.id
_entity.type
_entity.pdbx_description
1 polymer ?
#
loop_
_entity_poly.entity_id
_entity_poly.type
_entity_poly.pdbx_seq_one_letter_code
_entity_poly.pdbx_strand_id
1 'polypeptide(L)'
;MTKRLVLVFSVLLVVAIGALAADVTGKWVAQVPGRSGQTRETTFTLKVDGDKLTGSMSGRQGETPISEGKLSGDTVSFVIARERGGETVKETYTGKISGDQIQFKREGGRGGATEFTAKRAQ
;
A
#
# COMPACT_ATOMS: atom_id res chain seq x y z
N MET A 1 -10.21 41.31 -16.51
CA MET A 1 -11.23 40.54 -15.80
C MET A 1 -11.26 39.11 -16.20
N THR A 2 -11.19 38.83 -17.47
CA THR A 2 -11.14 37.44 -17.93
C THR A 2 -9.90 36.71 -17.49
N LYS A 3 -8.81 37.40 -17.23
CA LYS A 3 -7.57 36.81 -16.79
C LYS A 3 -7.69 36.10 -15.41
N ARG A 4 -8.53 36.65 -14.57
CA ARG A 4 -8.72 36.13 -13.23
C ARG A 4 -9.44 34.79 -13.24
N LEU A 5 -10.37 34.65 -14.14
CA LEU A 5 -11.10 33.39 -14.27
C LEU A 5 -10.20 32.25 -14.69
N VAL A 6 -9.26 32.54 -15.57
CA VAL A 6 -8.33 31.55 -16.05
C VAL A 6 -7.45 31.01 -14.91
N LEU A 7 -7.00 31.91 -14.05
CA LEU A 7 -6.18 31.54 -12.92
C LEU A 7 -6.92 30.61 -11.95
N VAL A 8 -8.16 30.93 -11.64
CA VAL A 8 -8.97 30.14 -10.73
C VAL A 8 -9.18 28.75 -11.31
N PHE A 9 -9.41 28.68 -12.57
CA PHE A 9 -9.62 27.44 -13.27
C PHE A 9 -8.39 26.51 -13.14
N SER A 10 -7.24 27.10 -13.32
CA SER A 10 -5.98 26.37 -13.22
C SER A 10 -5.76 25.77 -11.83
N VAL A 11 -6.08 26.54 -10.81
CA VAL A 11 -5.91 26.08 -9.44
C VAL A 11 -6.83 24.89 -9.13
N LEU A 12 -8.05 24.96 -9.57
CA LEU A 12 -9.01 23.87 -9.37
C LEU A 12 -8.53 22.58 -10.01
N LEU A 13 -7.95 22.68 -11.17
CA LEU A 13 -7.46 21.53 -11.87
C LEU A 13 -6.35 20.81 -11.09
N VAL A 14 -5.45 21.59 -10.51
CA VAL A 14 -4.35 21.04 -9.74
C VAL A 14 -4.86 20.31 -8.49
N VAL A 15 -5.83 20.89 -7.83
CA VAL A 15 -6.41 20.28 -6.64
C VAL A 15 -7.08 18.95 -6.97
N ALA A 16 -7.79 18.92 -8.08
CA ALA A 16 -8.46 17.69 -8.49
C ALA A 16 -7.47 16.56 -8.76
N ILE A 17 -6.36 16.88 -9.39
CA ILE A 17 -5.34 15.88 -9.67
C ILE A 17 -4.74 15.35 -8.36
N GLY A 18 -4.46 16.23 -7.43
CA GLY A 18 -3.91 15.83 -6.15
C GLY A 18 -4.85 14.94 -5.37
N ALA A 19 -6.15 15.22 -5.41
CA ALA A 19 -7.13 14.43 -4.70
C ALA A 19 -7.25 13.02 -5.27
N LEU A 20 -7.08 12.86 -6.58
CA LEU A 20 -7.19 11.55 -7.21
C LEU A 20 -5.97 10.67 -6.99
N ALA A 21 -4.81 11.27 -6.75
CA ALA A 21 -3.57 10.52 -6.68
C ALA A 21 -3.33 9.81 -5.35
N ALA A 22 -4.08 10.13 -4.31
CA ALA A 22 -3.70 9.75 -2.96
C ALA A 22 -4.67 8.82 -2.23
N ASP A 23 -5.65 8.24 -2.92
CA ASP A 23 -6.69 7.50 -2.23
C ASP A 23 -6.47 5.99 -2.27
N VAL A 24 -5.71 5.50 -1.29
CA VAL A 24 -5.54 4.06 -1.12
C VAL A 24 -6.27 3.53 0.11
N THR A 25 -7.07 4.38 0.75
CA THR A 25 -7.82 3.95 1.93
C THR A 25 -8.82 2.87 1.55
N GLY A 26 -8.82 1.78 2.30
CA GLY A 26 -9.73 0.68 2.05
C GLY A 26 -9.06 -0.67 2.21
N LYS A 27 -9.72 -1.70 1.73
CA LYS A 27 -9.21 -3.05 1.79
C LYS A 27 -8.70 -3.50 0.44
N TRP A 28 -7.57 -4.19 0.47
CA TRP A 28 -6.92 -4.71 -0.72
C TRP A 28 -6.62 -6.18 -0.50
N VAL A 29 -6.91 -7.00 -1.48
CA VAL A 29 -6.73 -8.45 -1.39
C VAL A 29 -5.67 -8.90 -2.38
N ALA A 30 -4.74 -9.70 -1.92
CA ALA A 30 -3.66 -10.21 -2.74
C ALA A 30 -3.50 -11.70 -2.56
N GLN A 31 -3.07 -12.37 -3.64
CA GLN A 31 -2.62 -13.76 -3.57
C GLN A 31 -1.11 -13.71 -3.48
N VAL A 32 -0.59 -13.91 -2.28
CA VAL A 32 0.83 -13.77 -2.02
C VAL A 32 1.50 -15.13 -2.14
N PRO A 33 2.56 -15.25 -2.95
CA PRO A 33 3.28 -16.52 -3.04
C PRO A 33 3.90 -16.89 -1.71
N GLY A 34 3.66 -18.10 -1.27
CA GLY A 34 4.25 -18.64 -0.07
C GLY A 34 5.33 -19.65 -0.39
N ARG A 35 5.78 -20.33 0.65
CA ARG A 35 6.72 -21.43 0.47
C ARG A 35 6.04 -22.57 -0.26
N SER A 36 6.79 -23.36 -0.99
CA SER A 36 6.27 -24.54 -1.69
C SER A 36 5.34 -24.23 -2.84
N GLY A 37 5.39 -23.03 -3.37
CA GLY A 37 4.60 -22.65 -4.53
C GLY A 37 3.11 -22.43 -4.29
N GLN A 38 2.67 -22.52 -3.05
CA GLN A 38 1.29 -22.22 -2.71
C GLN A 38 1.08 -20.72 -2.54
N THR A 39 -0.12 -20.25 -2.91
CA THR A 39 -0.46 -18.85 -2.66
C THR A 39 -1.34 -18.76 -1.43
N ARG A 40 -1.26 -17.61 -0.76
CA ARG A 40 -2.09 -17.31 0.40
C ARG A 40 -2.81 -16.01 0.16
N GLU A 41 -4.10 -16.02 0.46
CA GLU A 41 -4.86 -14.80 0.39
C GLU A 41 -4.50 -13.91 1.57
N THR A 42 -4.14 -12.68 1.27
CA THR A 42 -3.76 -11.70 2.27
C THR A 42 -4.57 -10.44 2.04
N THR A 43 -5.12 -9.89 3.11
CA THR A 43 -5.88 -8.66 3.04
C THR A 43 -5.11 -7.54 3.70
N PHE A 44 -4.95 -6.44 2.98
CA PHE A 44 -4.34 -5.23 3.52
C PHE A 44 -5.44 -4.21 3.77
N THR A 45 -5.58 -3.78 5.00
CA THR A 45 -6.50 -2.71 5.35
C THR A 45 -5.67 -1.46 5.53
N LEU A 46 -5.84 -0.48 4.64
CA LEU A 46 -5.00 0.69 4.60
C LEU A 46 -5.80 1.94 4.89
N LYS A 47 -5.17 2.88 5.57
CA LYS A 47 -5.75 4.18 5.86
C LYS A 47 -4.71 5.25 5.65
N VAL A 48 -5.07 6.26 4.86
CA VAL A 48 -4.18 7.37 4.57
C VAL A 48 -4.53 8.56 5.45
N ASP A 49 -3.50 9.16 6.04
CA ASP A 49 -3.62 10.37 6.83
C ASP A 49 -2.49 11.30 6.39
N GLY A 50 -2.81 12.16 5.42
CA GLY A 50 -1.80 13.00 4.80
C GLY A 50 -0.85 12.15 3.96
N ASP A 51 0.41 12.14 4.34
CA ASP A 51 1.42 11.31 3.70
C ASP A 51 1.75 10.06 4.52
N LYS A 52 1.04 9.87 5.62
CA LYS A 52 1.23 8.69 6.47
C LYS A 52 0.24 7.60 6.11
N LEU A 53 0.73 6.39 6.19
CA LEU A 53 -0.08 5.21 5.91
C LEU A 53 -0.12 4.35 7.16
N THR A 54 -1.33 3.99 7.58
CA THR A 54 -1.54 3.10 8.71
C THR A 54 -2.42 1.95 8.27
N GLY A 55 -2.49 0.93 9.09
CA GLY A 55 -3.36 -0.19 8.82
C GLY A 55 -2.78 -1.50 9.28
N SER A 56 -3.26 -2.57 8.67
CA SER A 56 -2.86 -3.90 9.07
C SER A 56 -2.89 -4.85 7.88
N MET A 57 -2.16 -5.94 8.04
CA MET A 57 -2.16 -7.04 7.09
C MET A 57 -2.76 -8.24 7.81
N SER A 58 -3.81 -8.83 7.25
CA SER A 58 -4.39 -10.02 7.83
C SER A 58 -4.27 -11.19 6.88
N GLY A 59 -3.91 -12.31 7.44
CA GLY A 59 -3.74 -13.53 6.70
C GLY A 59 -4.09 -14.71 7.58
N ARG A 60 -3.52 -15.85 7.23
CA ARG A 60 -3.82 -17.10 7.89
C ARG A 60 -3.47 -17.11 9.38
N GLN A 61 -2.47 -16.35 9.76
CA GLN A 61 -1.98 -16.32 11.14
C GLN A 61 -2.55 -15.16 11.96
N GLY A 62 -3.53 -14.46 11.42
CA GLY A 62 -4.15 -13.36 12.11
C GLY A 62 -3.73 -12.03 11.52
N GLU A 63 -3.90 -10.98 12.30
CA GLU A 63 -3.70 -9.62 11.86
C GLU A 63 -2.40 -9.05 12.40
N THR A 64 -1.63 -8.41 11.52
CA THR A 64 -0.37 -7.78 11.90
C THR A 64 -0.43 -6.32 11.50
N PRO A 65 -0.18 -5.38 12.42
CA PRO A 65 -0.17 -3.98 12.05
C PRO A 65 1.04 -3.66 11.18
N ILE A 66 0.84 -2.70 10.27
CA ILE A 66 1.97 -2.19 9.49
C ILE A 66 2.66 -1.09 10.28
N SER A 67 3.93 -0.89 10.00
CA SER A 67 4.70 0.18 10.63
C SER A 67 5.46 0.94 9.57
N GLU A 68 5.90 2.15 9.90
CA GLU A 68 6.66 3.02 9.02
C GLU A 68 5.97 3.22 7.67
N GLY A 69 4.64 3.35 7.70
CA GLY A 69 3.87 3.50 6.48
C GLY A 69 3.96 4.90 5.90
N LYS A 70 4.17 4.97 4.60
CA LYS A 70 4.27 6.24 3.87
C LYS A 70 3.56 6.14 2.54
N LEU A 71 3.00 7.27 2.13
CA LEU A 71 2.43 7.44 0.81
C LEU A 71 3.14 8.58 0.12
N SER A 72 3.69 8.32 -1.04
CA SER A 72 4.37 9.35 -1.83
C SER A 72 3.90 9.22 -3.28
N GLY A 73 3.04 10.14 -3.71
CA GLY A 73 2.47 10.08 -5.05
C GLY A 73 1.66 8.80 -5.24
N ASP A 74 2.11 7.95 -6.12
CA ASP A 74 1.45 6.67 -6.39
C ASP A 74 2.15 5.49 -5.74
N THR A 75 3.08 5.75 -4.83
CA THR A 75 3.86 4.70 -4.18
C THR A 75 3.55 4.62 -2.70
N VAL A 76 3.26 3.42 -2.23
CA VAL A 76 3.08 3.14 -0.81
C VAL A 76 4.25 2.30 -0.33
N SER A 77 4.65 2.51 0.92
CA SER A 77 5.67 1.66 1.53
C SER A 77 5.36 1.48 3.00
N PHE A 78 5.68 0.31 3.51
CA PHE A 78 5.52 0.01 4.92
C PHE A 78 6.37 -1.18 5.30
N VAL A 79 6.47 -1.41 6.60
CA VAL A 79 7.25 -2.51 7.16
C VAL A 79 6.31 -3.42 7.96
N ILE A 80 6.49 -4.71 7.80
CA ILE A 80 5.84 -5.71 8.63
C ILE A 80 6.93 -6.37 9.48
N ALA A 81 6.75 -6.34 10.79
CA ALA A 81 7.66 -6.99 11.71
C ALA A 81 6.99 -8.24 12.26
N ARG A 82 7.69 -9.36 12.18
CA ARG A 82 7.20 -10.63 12.68
C ARG A 82 8.21 -11.24 13.62
N GLU A 83 7.70 -11.95 14.62
CA GLU A 83 8.57 -12.70 15.50
C GLU A 83 8.60 -14.15 15.11
N ARG A 84 9.80 -14.68 14.98
CA ARG A 84 10.01 -16.09 14.67
C ARG A 84 11.15 -16.61 15.53
N GLY A 85 10.84 -17.59 16.38
CA GLY A 85 11.85 -18.21 17.21
C GLY A 85 12.59 -17.25 18.11
N GLY A 86 11.90 -16.23 18.62
CA GLY A 86 12.52 -15.24 19.50
C GLY A 86 13.22 -14.09 18.78
N GLU A 87 13.22 -14.11 17.45
CA GLU A 87 13.84 -13.06 16.66
C GLU A 87 12.79 -12.23 15.93
N THR A 88 13.03 -10.95 15.77
CA THR A 88 12.17 -10.09 14.99
C THR A 88 12.68 -10.04 13.55
N VAL A 89 11.82 -10.43 12.63
CA VAL A 89 12.12 -10.38 11.19
C VAL A 89 11.31 -9.27 10.59
N LYS A 90 11.98 -8.36 9.87
CA LYS A 90 11.32 -7.24 9.22
C LYS A 90 11.27 -7.46 7.72
N GLU A 91 10.11 -7.18 7.15
CA GLU A 91 9.90 -7.22 5.71
C GLU A 91 9.43 -5.86 5.25
N THR A 92 9.99 -5.37 4.16
CA THR A 92 9.62 -4.10 3.59
C THR A 92 8.74 -4.33 2.37
N TYR A 93 7.60 -3.67 2.37
CA TYR A 93 6.65 -3.73 1.26
C TYR A 93 6.65 -2.38 0.56
N THR A 94 6.85 -2.41 -0.74
CA THR A 94 6.75 -1.21 -1.58
C THR A 94 5.75 -1.50 -2.67
N GLY A 95 4.77 -0.62 -2.83
CA GLY A 95 3.71 -0.84 -3.81
C GLY A 95 3.49 0.35 -4.70
N LYS A 96 3.21 0.08 -5.96
CA LYS A 96 2.85 1.11 -6.92
C LYS A 96 1.36 1.00 -7.23
N ILE A 97 0.65 2.10 -7.04
CA ILE A 97 -0.79 2.16 -7.21
C ILE A 97 -1.12 2.41 -8.68
N SER A 98 -2.03 1.60 -9.21
CA SER A 98 -2.51 1.77 -10.57
C SER A 98 -4.00 1.44 -10.58
N GLY A 99 -4.84 2.47 -10.49
CA GLY A 99 -6.28 2.28 -10.43
C GLY A 99 -6.70 1.48 -9.21
N ASP A 100 -7.32 0.34 -9.44
CA ASP A 100 -7.80 -0.54 -8.37
C ASP A 100 -6.82 -1.63 -8.02
N GLN A 101 -5.56 -1.45 -8.40
CA GLN A 101 -4.51 -2.42 -8.12
C GLN A 101 -3.31 -1.75 -7.49
N ILE A 102 -2.60 -2.51 -6.67
CA ILE A 102 -1.30 -2.10 -6.15
C ILE A 102 -0.33 -3.23 -6.46
N GLN A 103 0.73 -2.91 -7.18
CA GLN A 103 1.75 -3.89 -7.46
C GLN A 103 2.81 -3.79 -6.39
N PHE A 104 2.89 -4.82 -5.56
CA PHE A 104 3.78 -4.85 -4.41
C PHE A 104 5.05 -5.61 -4.68
N LYS A 105 6.11 -5.15 -4.04
CA LYS A 105 7.36 -5.87 -3.93
C LYS A 105 7.70 -6.01 -2.45
N ARG A 106 7.90 -7.23 -2.01
CA ARG A 106 8.27 -7.53 -0.64
C ARG A 106 9.73 -7.91 -0.60
N GLU A 107 10.48 -7.26 0.27
CA GLU A 107 11.90 -7.54 0.44
C GLU A 107 12.22 -7.76 1.90
N GLY A 108 13.27 -8.50 2.16
CA GLY A 108 13.69 -8.82 3.52
C GLY A 108 13.16 -10.18 3.95
N GLY A 109 13.33 -10.50 5.23
CA GLY A 109 13.00 -11.81 5.71
C GLY A 109 13.95 -12.85 5.15
N ARG A 110 13.47 -14.06 5.03
CA ARG A 110 14.29 -15.16 4.55
C ARG A 110 14.08 -15.50 3.08
N GLY A 111 13.07 -14.94 2.47
CA GLY A 111 12.66 -15.34 1.14
C GLY A 111 13.17 -14.48 -0.01
N GLY A 112 13.98 -13.46 0.27
CA GLY A 112 14.41 -12.55 -0.78
C GLY A 112 13.26 -11.68 -1.27
N ALA A 113 13.33 -11.24 -2.51
CA ALA A 113 12.32 -10.36 -3.09
C ALA A 113 11.18 -11.17 -3.70
N THR A 114 9.96 -10.73 -3.47
CA THR A 114 8.75 -11.36 -4.01
C THR A 114 7.82 -10.27 -4.52
N GLU A 115 7.25 -10.47 -5.69
CA GLU A 115 6.31 -9.53 -6.27
C GLU A 115 4.92 -10.15 -6.34
N PHE A 116 3.91 -9.34 -6.07
CA PHE A 116 2.51 -9.76 -6.17
C PHE A 116 1.64 -8.55 -6.37
N THR A 117 0.40 -8.76 -6.79
CA THR A 117 -0.55 -7.70 -7.05
C THR A 117 -1.72 -7.79 -6.08
N ALA A 118 -2.06 -6.68 -5.46
CA ALA A 118 -3.25 -6.56 -4.64
C ALA A 118 -4.34 -5.85 -5.42
N LYS A 119 -5.57 -6.28 -5.23
CA LYS A 119 -6.72 -5.66 -5.87
C LYS A 119 -7.65 -5.12 -4.80
N ARG A 120 -8.30 -4.01 -5.12
CA ARG A 120 -9.26 -3.42 -4.19
C ARG A 120 -10.40 -4.38 -3.94
N ALA A 121 -10.69 -4.65 -2.68
CA ALA A 121 -11.81 -5.48 -2.29
C ALA A 121 -13.12 -4.72 -2.47
N GLN A 122 -14.14 -5.42 -2.88
CA GLN A 122 -15.47 -4.82 -3.06
C GLN A 122 -16.40 -5.15 -1.92
#